data_83ddb605e549d64a2db7fdfc20cf7875
#
_entry.id   83ddb605e549d64a2db7fdfc20cf7875
#
_cell.length_a   1.000
_cell.length_b   1.000
_cell.length_c   1.000
_cell.angle_alpha   90.00
_cell.angle_beta   90.00
_cell.angle_gamma   90.00
#
_symmetry.space_group_name_H-M   'P 1'
#
loop_
_entity.id
_entity.type
_entity.pdbx_description
1 polymer ?
#
loop_
_entity_poly.entity_id
_entity_poly.type
_entity_poly.pdbx_seq_one_letter_code
_entity_poly.pdbx_strand_id
1 'polypeptide(L)'
;VTSYPFLAGHGPIFIEAEATGPALSTSLTLVLDTGATKSLIKRSSLIYIGIDPDQSPQRAQIITGSAVEIVPVVVLTRFSALGQHRFGFSVVAHTMPEQAAVDGVLGLDFLRGQHLAIDFRAGLIALT
;
A
#
# COMPACT_ATOMS: atom_id res chain seq x y z
N VAL A 1 14.42 -17.22 4.75
CA VAL A 1 13.84 -15.95 4.31
C VAL A 1 13.19 -16.12 2.96
N THR A 2 11.93 -15.71 2.84
CA THR A 2 11.21 -15.76 1.58
C THR A 2 11.48 -14.47 0.79
N SER A 3 11.82 -14.64 -0.48
CA SER A 3 12.03 -13.53 -1.40
C SER A 3 10.90 -13.47 -2.42
N TYR A 4 10.59 -12.27 -2.87
CA TYR A 4 9.53 -12.00 -3.83
C TYR A 4 10.11 -11.30 -5.04
N PRO A 5 9.70 -11.70 -6.26
CA PRO A 5 10.25 -11.12 -7.48
C PRO A 5 9.68 -9.73 -7.77
N PHE A 6 10.48 -8.91 -8.42
CA PHE A 6 10.04 -7.65 -9.01
C PHE A 6 10.80 -7.41 -10.32
N LEU A 7 10.28 -6.52 -11.16
CA LEU A 7 10.94 -6.18 -12.41
C LEU A 7 12.09 -5.20 -12.15
N ALA A 8 13.32 -5.71 -12.20
CA ALA A 8 14.51 -4.95 -11.82
C ALA A 8 15.04 -4.02 -12.91
N GLY A 9 14.57 -4.17 -14.16
CA GLY A 9 15.19 -3.52 -15.32
C GLY A 9 14.87 -2.04 -15.44
N HIS A 10 13.71 -1.59 -15.02
CA HIS A 10 13.27 -0.20 -15.14
C HIS A 10 11.98 0.03 -14.36
N GLY A 11 11.63 1.29 -14.17
CA GLY A 11 10.40 1.69 -13.52
C GLY A 11 10.43 1.54 -12.00
N PRO A 12 9.30 1.81 -11.35
CA PRO A 12 9.15 1.63 -9.91
C PRO A 12 9.20 0.16 -9.51
N ILE A 13 9.42 -0.08 -8.21
CA ILE A 13 9.31 -1.42 -7.67
C ILE A 13 7.84 -1.68 -7.34
N PHE A 14 7.23 -2.62 -8.06
CA PHE A 14 5.86 -3.03 -7.82
C PHE A 14 5.85 -4.28 -6.97
N ILE A 15 4.97 -4.33 -5.98
CA ILE A 15 4.76 -5.50 -5.15
C ILE A 15 3.28 -5.88 -5.16
N GLU A 16 3.03 -7.17 -4.96
CA GLU A 16 1.67 -7.67 -4.81
C GLU A 16 1.28 -7.67 -3.33
N ALA A 17 0.05 -7.26 -3.05
CA ALA A 17 -0.51 -7.23 -1.71
C ALA A 17 -1.94 -7.74 -1.74
N GLU A 18 -2.49 -8.02 -0.58
CA GLU A 18 -3.89 -8.36 -0.41
C GLU A 18 -4.49 -7.54 0.72
N ALA A 19 -5.64 -6.95 0.47
CA ALA A 19 -6.40 -6.21 1.48
C ALA A 19 -7.73 -6.87 1.72
N THR A 20 -8.09 -7.02 2.99
CA THR A 20 -9.37 -7.58 3.42
C THR A 20 -10.14 -6.51 4.17
N GLY A 21 -11.37 -6.28 3.75
CA GLY A 21 -12.31 -5.41 4.43
C GLY A 21 -13.48 -6.20 5.00
N PRO A 22 -14.56 -5.53 5.42
CA PRO A 22 -15.72 -6.20 6.00
C PRO A 22 -16.45 -7.15 5.03
N ALA A 23 -16.41 -6.86 3.74
CA ALA A 23 -17.19 -7.62 2.76
C ALA A 23 -16.35 -8.61 1.97
N LEU A 24 -15.19 -8.19 1.48
CA LEU A 24 -14.39 -8.95 0.52
C LEU A 24 -12.90 -8.73 0.76
N SER A 25 -12.10 -9.58 0.11
CA SER A 25 -10.66 -9.37 -0.07
C SER A 25 -10.37 -9.03 -1.53
N THR A 26 -9.29 -8.31 -1.77
CA THR A 26 -8.86 -7.99 -3.12
C THR A 26 -7.34 -8.00 -3.21
N SER A 27 -6.82 -8.39 -4.37
CA SER A 27 -5.41 -8.28 -4.68
C SER A 27 -5.10 -6.86 -5.15
N LEU A 28 -3.94 -6.37 -4.75
CA LEU A 28 -3.49 -5.02 -5.07
C LEU A 28 -2.08 -5.07 -5.65
N THR A 29 -1.81 -4.19 -6.60
CA THR A 29 -0.45 -3.89 -7.04
C THR A 29 -0.06 -2.54 -6.46
N LEU A 30 0.97 -2.52 -5.63
CA LEU A 30 1.43 -1.33 -4.93
C LEU A 30 2.84 -0.95 -5.35
N VAL A 31 3.14 0.34 -5.35
CA VAL A 31 4.53 0.81 -5.47
C VAL A 31 5.18 0.73 -4.09
N LEU A 32 6.34 0.10 -4.02
CA LEU A 32 7.17 0.18 -2.81
C LEU A 32 7.84 1.54 -2.78
N ASP A 33 7.56 2.33 -1.74
CA ASP A 33 8.03 3.72 -1.67
C ASP A 33 8.51 4.05 -0.27
N THR A 34 9.83 4.01 -0.07
CA THR A 34 10.45 4.38 1.20
C THR A 34 10.39 5.89 1.47
N GLY A 35 9.97 6.68 0.49
CA GLY A 35 9.72 8.11 0.65
C GLY A 35 8.32 8.43 1.15
N ALA A 36 7.41 7.45 1.17
CA ALA A 36 6.06 7.64 1.67
C ALA A 36 5.98 7.23 3.13
N THR A 37 5.53 8.12 4.00
CA THR A 37 5.40 7.83 5.43
C THR A 37 4.26 6.85 5.69
N LYS A 38 3.18 6.96 4.94
CA LYS A 38 1.98 6.14 5.10
C LYS A 38 1.64 5.40 3.83
N SER A 39 1.17 4.16 3.99
CA SER A 39 0.62 3.39 2.89
C SER A 39 -0.71 3.95 2.44
N LEU A 40 -0.97 3.87 1.15
CA LEU A 40 -2.12 4.48 0.49
C LEU A 40 -2.78 3.44 -0.40
N ILE A 41 -4.11 3.37 -0.36
CA ILE A 41 -4.90 2.52 -1.25
C ILE A 41 -5.96 3.39 -1.93
N LYS A 42 -6.17 3.16 -3.22
CA LYS A 42 -7.15 3.91 -4.00
C LYS A 42 -8.57 3.64 -3.49
N ARG A 43 -9.40 4.68 -3.53
CA ARG A 43 -10.78 4.65 -3.03
C ARG A 43 -11.59 3.49 -3.60
N SER A 44 -11.49 3.25 -4.90
CA SER A 44 -12.31 2.22 -5.56
C SER A 44 -12.03 0.81 -5.01
N SER A 45 -10.78 0.51 -4.67
CA SER A 45 -10.43 -0.77 -4.07
C SER A 45 -11.00 -0.91 -2.65
N LEU A 46 -10.98 0.17 -1.87
CA LEU A 46 -11.53 0.19 -0.53
C LEU A 46 -13.05 0.01 -0.56
N ILE A 47 -13.74 0.69 -1.44
CA ILE A 47 -15.18 0.56 -1.62
C ILE A 47 -15.53 -0.88 -2.00
N TYR A 48 -14.76 -1.47 -2.90
CA TYR A 48 -14.98 -2.85 -3.34
C TYR A 48 -14.94 -3.86 -2.18
N ILE A 49 -14.04 -3.67 -1.21
CA ILE A 49 -13.93 -4.58 -0.06
C ILE A 49 -14.86 -4.22 1.10
N GLY A 50 -15.71 -3.22 0.92
CA GLY A 50 -16.76 -2.87 1.89
C GLY A 50 -16.42 -1.73 2.83
N ILE A 51 -15.46 -0.88 2.46
CA ILE A 51 -15.09 0.30 3.26
C ILE A 51 -15.45 1.56 2.49
N ASP A 52 -16.26 2.43 3.11
CA ASP A 52 -16.53 3.76 2.57
C ASP A 52 -15.61 4.76 3.26
N PRO A 53 -14.60 5.30 2.54
CA PRO A 53 -13.66 6.25 3.15
C PRO A 53 -14.33 7.52 3.66
N ASP A 54 -15.45 7.94 3.06
CA ASP A 54 -16.13 9.16 3.47
C ASP A 54 -16.80 9.03 4.84
N GLN A 55 -17.03 7.81 5.30
CA GLN A 55 -17.59 7.54 6.63
C GLN A 55 -16.53 7.45 7.72
N SER A 56 -15.24 7.51 7.36
CA SER A 56 -14.19 7.43 8.37
C SER A 56 -14.13 8.70 9.21
N PRO A 57 -14.05 8.56 10.56
CA PRO A 57 -13.88 9.72 11.44
C PRO A 57 -12.45 10.27 11.46
N GLN A 58 -11.49 9.52 10.93
CA GLN A 58 -10.08 9.88 10.97
C GLN A 58 -9.61 10.48 9.64
N ARG A 59 -8.74 11.49 9.74
CA ARG A 59 -8.14 12.16 8.60
C ARG A 59 -6.64 12.29 8.83
N ALA A 60 -5.89 12.34 7.74
CA ALA A 60 -4.45 12.55 7.75
C ALA A 60 -4.08 13.57 6.69
N GLN A 61 -2.96 14.25 6.89
CA GLN A 61 -2.36 15.10 5.86
C GLN A 61 -1.39 14.29 5.03
N ILE A 62 -1.44 14.45 3.71
CA ILE A 62 -0.44 13.93 2.80
C ILE A 62 0.06 15.07 1.92
N ILE A 63 1.30 14.93 1.47
CA ILE A 63 1.90 15.88 0.54
C ILE A 63 1.92 15.22 -0.84
N THR A 64 1.27 15.87 -1.80
CA THR A 64 1.21 15.41 -3.19
C THR A 64 1.77 16.49 -4.09
N GLY A 65 2.98 16.26 -4.62
CA GLY A 65 3.66 17.30 -5.41
C GLY A 65 3.85 18.57 -4.60
N SER A 66 3.21 19.68 -5.00
CA SER A 66 3.29 20.96 -4.31
C SER A 66 2.11 21.24 -3.37
N ALA A 67 1.19 20.30 -3.23
CA ALA A 67 -0.03 20.48 -2.44
C ALA A 67 -0.02 19.66 -1.17
N VAL A 68 -0.74 20.17 -0.16
CA VAL A 68 -1.06 19.41 1.06
C VAL A 68 -2.55 19.07 0.98
N GLU A 69 -2.86 17.79 1.14
CA GLU A 69 -4.24 17.31 1.11
C GLU A 69 -4.60 16.62 2.41
N ILE A 70 -5.85 16.77 2.81
CA ILE A 70 -6.42 16.06 3.96
C ILE A 70 -7.26 14.93 3.41
N VAL A 71 -6.93 13.70 3.81
CA VAL A 71 -7.51 12.48 3.25
C VAL A 71 -8.02 11.56 4.35
N PRO A 72 -9.02 10.72 4.07
CA PRO A 72 -9.50 9.75 5.05
C PRO A 72 -8.43 8.72 5.41
N VAL A 73 -8.45 8.30 6.67
CA VAL A 73 -7.71 7.13 7.16
C VAL A 73 -8.73 6.04 7.41
N VAL A 74 -8.50 4.86 6.85
CA VAL A 74 -9.38 3.71 7.04
C VAL A 74 -8.59 2.55 7.63
N VAL A 75 -9.31 1.63 8.31
CA VAL A 75 -8.69 0.47 8.94
C VAL A 75 -9.10 -0.77 8.17
N LEU A 76 -8.09 -1.50 7.69
CA LEU A 76 -8.30 -2.79 7.02
C LEU A 76 -8.44 -3.90 8.07
N THR A 77 -9.33 -4.85 7.83
CA THR A 77 -9.43 -6.04 8.66
C THR A 77 -8.11 -6.81 8.65
N ARG A 78 -7.51 -6.95 7.45
CA ARG A 78 -6.23 -7.60 7.26
C ARG A 78 -5.54 -7.01 6.04
N PHE A 79 -4.23 -6.90 6.11
CA PHE A 79 -3.39 -6.49 5.00
C PHE A 79 -2.17 -7.39 4.95
N SER A 80 -1.84 -7.89 3.76
CA SER A 80 -0.72 -8.82 3.57
C SER A 80 0.16 -8.36 2.42
N ALA A 81 1.46 -8.33 2.64
CA ALA A 81 2.46 -8.03 1.62
C ALA A 81 3.80 -8.63 2.04
N LEU A 82 4.61 -9.04 1.07
CA LEU A 82 5.97 -9.52 1.31
C LEU A 82 6.05 -10.61 2.39
N GLY A 83 5.06 -11.49 2.42
CA GLY A 83 4.99 -12.61 3.36
C GLY A 83 4.58 -12.25 4.77
N GLN A 84 4.19 -11.01 5.03
CA GLN A 84 3.79 -10.55 6.35
C GLN A 84 2.33 -10.10 6.35
N HIS A 85 1.67 -10.29 7.48
CA HIS A 85 0.27 -9.97 7.69
C HIS A 85 0.14 -8.92 8.79
N ARG A 86 -0.80 -7.99 8.60
CA ARG A 86 -1.17 -7.00 9.62
C ARG A 86 -2.68 -7.01 9.78
N PHE A 87 -3.14 -7.14 11.01
CA PHE A 87 -4.55 -7.01 11.35
C PHE A 87 -4.82 -5.62 11.86
N GLY A 88 -5.94 -5.01 11.45
CA GLY A 88 -6.26 -3.66 11.86
C GLY A 88 -5.26 -2.63 11.34
N PHE A 89 -4.77 -2.83 10.13
CA PHE A 89 -3.78 -1.94 9.53
C PHE A 89 -4.45 -0.71 8.93
N SER A 90 -4.00 0.48 9.36
CA SER A 90 -4.53 1.74 8.86
C SER A 90 -3.83 2.15 7.58
N VAL A 91 -4.60 2.59 6.60
CA VAL A 91 -4.09 3.14 5.34
C VAL A 91 -4.80 4.45 5.03
N VAL A 92 -4.18 5.29 4.23
CA VAL A 92 -4.83 6.48 3.68
C VAL A 92 -5.58 6.12 2.42
N ALA A 93 -6.77 6.70 2.26
CA ALA A 93 -7.57 6.55 1.05
C ALA A 93 -7.32 7.75 0.13
N HIS A 94 -7.07 7.48 -1.14
CA HIS A 94 -6.86 8.55 -2.13
C HIS A 94 -7.36 8.11 -3.50
N THR A 95 -7.75 9.09 -4.31
CA THR A 95 -8.09 8.84 -5.69
C THR A 95 -6.79 8.75 -6.50
N MET A 96 -6.66 7.67 -7.27
CA MET A 96 -5.55 7.51 -8.21
C MET A 96 -6.04 7.79 -9.62
N PRO A 97 -5.20 8.36 -10.49
CA PRO A 97 -5.56 8.49 -11.90
C PRO A 97 -5.89 7.12 -12.51
N GLU A 98 -6.89 7.05 -13.37
CA GLU A 98 -7.28 5.79 -14.01
C GLU A 98 -6.15 5.19 -14.83
N GLN A 99 -5.28 6.03 -15.38
CA GLN A 99 -4.13 5.60 -16.16
C GLN A 99 -3.01 5.02 -15.30
N ALA A 100 -3.05 5.23 -13.99
CA ALA A 100 -2.06 4.64 -13.09
C ALA A 100 -2.28 3.13 -13.02
N ALA A 101 -1.23 2.37 -13.35
CA ALA A 101 -1.29 0.91 -13.34
C ALA A 101 -1.12 0.32 -11.93
N VAL A 102 -1.35 1.13 -10.89
CA VAL A 102 -1.16 0.74 -9.50
C VAL A 102 -2.40 1.07 -8.68
N ASP A 103 -2.57 0.31 -7.61
CA ASP A 103 -3.70 0.46 -6.70
C ASP A 103 -3.35 1.30 -5.47
N GLY A 104 -2.08 1.63 -5.30
CA GLY A 104 -1.62 2.43 -4.18
C GLY A 104 -0.14 2.34 -3.94
N VAL A 105 0.27 2.64 -2.71
CA VAL A 105 1.67 2.76 -2.30
C VAL A 105 1.88 2.02 -0.98
N LEU A 106 2.94 1.23 -0.89
CA LEU A 106 3.40 0.64 0.37
C LEU A 106 4.48 1.53 0.95
N GLY A 107 4.22 2.13 2.10
CA GLY A 107 5.09 3.11 2.73
C GLY A 107 5.83 2.60 3.96
N LEU A 108 6.46 3.53 4.66
CA LEU A 108 7.28 3.25 5.82
C LEU A 108 6.51 2.64 6.98
N ASP A 109 5.21 2.94 7.10
CA ASP A 109 4.36 2.42 8.16
C ASP A 109 4.30 0.89 8.18
N PHE A 110 4.44 0.26 7.01
CA PHE A 110 4.52 -1.20 6.91
C PHE A 110 5.94 -1.72 7.14
N LEU A 111 6.95 -0.94 6.78
CA LEU A 111 8.36 -1.38 6.74
C LEU A 111 9.12 -1.15 8.06
N ARG A 112 8.68 -0.21 8.89
CA ARG A 112 9.39 0.13 10.12
C ARG A 112 9.50 -1.07 11.06
N GLY A 113 10.64 -1.16 11.73
CA GLY A 113 10.94 -2.28 12.60
C GLY A 113 11.37 -3.55 11.87
N GLN A 114 11.51 -3.49 10.56
CA GLN A 114 11.83 -4.62 9.70
C GLN A 114 13.16 -4.40 8.98
N HIS A 115 13.70 -5.49 8.48
CA HIS A 115 14.87 -5.45 7.58
C HIS A 115 14.37 -5.65 6.15
N LEU A 116 14.53 -4.61 5.33
CA LEU A 116 14.17 -4.64 3.91
C LEU A 116 15.43 -4.88 3.08
N ALA A 117 15.46 -5.97 2.32
CA ALA A 117 16.55 -6.28 1.40
C ALA A 117 16.02 -6.26 -0.04
N ILE A 118 16.66 -5.47 -0.88
CA ILE A 118 16.32 -5.36 -2.31
C ILE A 118 17.56 -5.72 -3.11
N ASP A 119 17.44 -6.76 -3.92
CA ASP A 119 18.51 -7.19 -4.83
C ASP A 119 18.12 -6.81 -6.25
N PHE A 120 18.72 -5.73 -6.76
CA PHE A 120 18.43 -5.25 -8.11
C PHE A 120 19.08 -6.09 -9.21
N ARG A 121 20.04 -6.92 -8.88
CA ARG A 121 20.63 -7.84 -9.84
C ARG A 121 19.73 -9.05 -10.08
N ALA A 122 19.25 -9.64 -9.00
CA ALA A 122 18.39 -10.81 -9.07
C ALA A 122 16.91 -10.45 -9.26
N GLY A 123 16.51 -9.21 -8.98
CA GLY A 123 15.10 -8.81 -9.02
C GLY A 123 14.31 -9.42 -7.87
N LEU A 124 14.87 -9.43 -6.66
CA LEU A 124 14.25 -10.04 -5.49
C LEU A 124 14.19 -9.05 -4.33
N ILE A 125 13.11 -9.15 -3.56
CA ILE A 125 12.90 -8.34 -2.37
C ILE A 125 12.47 -9.23 -1.21
N ALA A 126 13.00 -8.97 -0.04
CA ALA A 126 12.67 -9.70 1.18
C ALA A 126 12.47 -8.74 2.34
N LEU A 127 11.51 -9.06 3.19
CA LEU A 127 11.21 -8.30 4.41
C LEU A 127 11.24 -9.26 5.60
N THR A 128 12.08 -8.96 6.60
CA THR A 128 12.24 -9.84 7.78
C THR A 128 12.25 -9.09 9.10
#